data_ea8468a48c4485e8c7a7e9dd0696a66f
#
_entry.id   ea8468a48c4485e8c7a7e9dd0696a66f
#
_cell.length_a   1.000
_cell.length_b   1.000
_cell.length_c   1.000
_cell.angle_alpha   90.00
_cell.angle_beta   90.00
_cell.angle_gamma   90.00
#
_symmetry.space_group_name_H-M   'P 1'
#
loop_
_entity.id
_entity.type
_entity.pdbx_description
1 polymer ?
#
loop_
_entity_poly.entity_id
_entity_poly.type
_entity_poly.pdbx_seq_one_letter_code
_entity_poly.pdbx_strand_id
1 'polypeptide(L)'
;VNASVLNTCIKLYNRSNDYRKLMGEKYNWDMMTTTIETLREDFGHDLPASTLRFRKKVNEYKQYGYECLITGKFGNQNKRKVTHMDERLVMSLKVLPNQPYGSDVHEMYLSFVCGELEVWDLETGEIFNPENFTDKNGEPKELSESTIRNILNNPASQLLIEKALRGRMEFYHEQMPHMHRHGGKFSLSQITMDDVDLPRRMKGGEYVHAYYAYDVVSQCRIGLAYGRDKDDALVVDCFRDMFRLIERNGWGIPAGIEVEQHLMSKYKEGFLKAGEVFKFVHFCAPQNSQEKYAEALNGAFKTTIAHKNHEAIGRWHNKGARRVDQKKVSDSSNHTWEDRKYYTFEELVADDRRDCEEWNNTLHPNQKKYPGMTRWDVLVAKINPTLRPLDKLTLSRYIGEKVDTSIRRNSTVRVANADWWLSGPEVLEQLEPNNRKVTAYYLPDEEGKPTDVFLYQNDRYLDKVRPVVTYNRVMAEQTEEDRVAYTEQNKV
;
A
#
# COMPACT_ATOMS: atom_id res chain seq x y z
N VAL A 1 31.09 20.72 -19.56
CA VAL A 1 32.52 21.03 -19.74
C VAL A 1 32.70 22.07 -20.83
N ASN A 2 32.35 21.84 -22.11
CA ASN A 2 32.58 22.75 -23.22
C ASN A 2 32.08 24.18 -23.00
N ALA A 3 30.87 24.33 -22.51
CA ALA A 3 30.29 25.64 -22.20
C ALA A 3 31.05 26.37 -21.09
N SER A 4 31.48 25.65 -20.04
CA SER A 4 32.26 26.20 -18.95
C SER A 4 33.61 26.71 -19.44
N VAL A 5 34.29 25.94 -20.31
CA VAL A 5 35.56 26.33 -20.92
C VAL A 5 35.39 27.60 -21.79
N LEU A 6 34.39 27.64 -22.66
CA LEU A 6 34.09 28.83 -23.48
C LEU A 6 33.79 30.06 -22.60
N ASN A 7 32.97 29.93 -21.58
CA ASN A 7 32.67 31.02 -20.64
C ASN A 7 33.94 31.53 -19.93
N THR A 8 34.82 30.61 -19.48
CA THR A 8 36.09 30.96 -18.84
C THR A 8 37.00 31.73 -19.81
N CYS A 9 37.16 31.22 -21.02
CA CYS A 9 37.96 31.90 -22.05
C CYS A 9 37.42 33.29 -22.43
N ILE A 10 36.10 33.43 -22.57
CA ILE A 10 35.44 34.71 -22.82
C ILE A 10 35.66 35.69 -21.66
N LYS A 11 35.53 35.25 -20.41
CA LYS A 11 35.79 36.09 -19.26
C LYS A 11 37.25 36.56 -19.18
N LEU A 12 38.21 35.67 -19.43
CA LEU A 12 39.63 36.01 -19.45
C LEU A 12 39.94 37.05 -20.55
N TYR A 13 39.40 36.81 -21.74
CA TYR A 13 39.61 37.74 -22.87
C TYR A 13 38.98 39.12 -22.62
N ASN A 14 37.78 39.19 -22.08
CA ASN A 14 37.11 40.44 -21.76
C ASN A 14 37.81 41.21 -20.63
N ARG A 15 38.51 40.52 -19.73
CA ARG A 15 39.30 41.12 -18.66
C ARG A 15 40.78 41.26 -19.01
N SER A 16 41.13 41.31 -20.30
CA SER A 16 42.55 41.40 -20.74
C SER A 16 43.29 42.62 -20.22
N ASN A 17 42.58 43.72 -19.90
CA ASN A 17 43.19 44.92 -19.28
C ASN A 17 43.54 44.70 -17.81
N ASP A 18 42.73 43.93 -17.08
CA ASP A 18 43.05 43.59 -15.67
C ASP A 18 44.19 42.58 -15.62
N TYR A 19 44.21 41.63 -16.56
CA TYR A 19 45.32 40.70 -16.75
C TYR A 19 46.63 41.45 -17.01
N ARG A 20 46.62 42.50 -17.86
CA ARG A 20 47.78 43.33 -18.15
C ARG A 20 48.32 44.04 -16.90
N LYS A 21 47.47 44.48 -15.99
CA LYS A 21 47.87 45.10 -14.70
C LYS A 21 48.60 44.13 -13.80
N LEU A 22 48.27 42.87 -13.86
CA LEU A 22 48.82 41.80 -13.00
C LEU A 22 50.07 41.16 -13.61
N MET A 23 50.05 40.89 -14.93
CA MET A 23 51.05 40.06 -15.61
C MET A 23 51.97 40.86 -16.53
N GLY A 24 51.72 42.17 -16.71
CA GLY A 24 52.51 43.06 -17.59
C GLY A 24 52.14 43.07 -19.05
N GLU A 25 51.41 42.07 -19.54
CA GLU A 25 50.99 41.91 -20.95
C GLU A 25 49.50 41.63 -21.07
N LYS A 26 48.91 41.96 -22.22
CA LYS A 26 47.48 41.70 -22.50
C LYS A 26 47.25 40.24 -22.80
N TYR A 27 46.19 39.68 -22.24
CA TYR A 27 45.70 38.35 -22.63
C TYR A 27 45.25 38.33 -24.06
N ASN A 28 45.91 37.52 -24.89
CA ASN A 28 45.73 37.45 -26.33
C ASN A 28 45.23 36.05 -26.78
N TRP A 29 45.04 35.86 -28.09
CA TRP A 29 44.54 34.60 -28.64
C TRP A 29 45.54 33.44 -28.57
N ASP A 30 46.84 33.74 -28.57
CA ASP A 30 47.88 32.70 -28.47
C ASP A 30 47.92 32.16 -27.01
N MET A 31 47.86 33.04 -26.04
CA MET A 31 47.68 32.65 -24.61
C MET A 31 46.42 31.88 -24.38
N MET A 32 45.32 32.25 -25.05
CA MET A 32 44.07 31.52 -24.99
C MET A 32 44.20 30.08 -25.52
N THR A 33 45.02 29.87 -26.58
CA THR A 33 45.27 28.53 -27.12
C THR A 33 45.94 27.64 -26.05
N THR A 34 46.96 28.15 -25.40
CA THR A 34 47.65 27.45 -24.28
C THR A 34 46.70 27.15 -23.13
N THR A 35 45.86 28.13 -22.74
CA THR A 35 44.81 27.92 -21.72
C THR A 35 43.82 26.81 -22.09
N ILE A 36 43.43 26.74 -23.38
CA ILE A 36 42.51 25.70 -23.87
C ILE A 36 43.17 24.31 -23.80
N GLU A 37 44.46 24.22 -24.16
CA GLU A 37 45.19 22.96 -24.08
C GLU A 37 45.29 22.46 -22.63
N THR A 38 45.63 23.32 -21.68
CA THR A 38 45.62 22.99 -20.25
C THR A 38 44.25 22.56 -19.77
N LEU A 39 43.21 23.32 -20.11
CA LEU A 39 41.84 22.97 -19.76
C LEU A 39 41.34 21.67 -20.40
N ARG A 40 41.93 21.27 -21.55
CA ARG A 40 41.63 19.97 -22.19
C ARG A 40 42.25 18.82 -21.38
N GLU A 41 43.47 18.98 -20.95
CA GLU A 41 44.16 17.99 -20.11
C GLU A 41 43.44 17.80 -18.77
N ASP A 42 43.05 18.91 -18.14
CA ASP A 42 42.42 18.88 -16.82
C ASP A 42 40.96 18.43 -16.85
N PHE A 43 40.18 18.81 -17.85
CA PHE A 43 38.71 18.63 -17.85
C PHE A 43 38.17 17.84 -19.06
N GLY A 44 39.01 17.42 -20.00
CA GLY A 44 38.59 16.52 -21.08
C GLY A 44 37.57 17.11 -22.07
N HIS A 45 37.67 18.41 -22.41
CA HIS A 45 36.78 19.03 -23.40
C HIS A 45 37.17 18.68 -24.84
N ASP A 46 36.21 18.73 -25.76
CA ASP A 46 36.37 18.41 -27.20
C ASP A 46 36.27 19.62 -28.14
N LEU A 47 36.46 20.84 -27.61
CA LEU A 47 36.50 22.07 -28.42
C LEU A 47 37.70 22.07 -29.38
N PRO A 48 37.61 22.80 -30.54
CA PRO A 48 38.68 22.82 -31.52
C PRO A 48 40.04 23.26 -30.95
N ALA A 49 41.13 22.55 -31.28
CA ALA A 49 42.48 22.87 -30.86
C ALA A 49 43.07 24.04 -31.68
N SER A 50 42.67 24.23 -32.93
CA SER A 50 43.15 25.33 -33.80
C SER A 50 42.60 26.68 -33.34
N THR A 51 43.47 27.67 -33.12
CA THR A 51 43.12 29.04 -32.73
C THR A 51 42.04 29.67 -33.59
N LEU A 52 42.12 29.51 -34.92
CA LEU A 52 41.12 30.05 -35.84
C LEU A 52 39.76 29.39 -35.66
N ARG A 53 39.71 28.06 -35.56
CA ARG A 53 38.46 27.31 -35.35
C ARG A 53 37.88 27.58 -33.97
N PHE A 54 38.71 27.68 -32.97
CA PHE A 54 38.27 28.01 -31.60
C PHE A 54 37.68 29.43 -31.54
N ARG A 55 38.36 30.42 -32.17
CA ARG A 55 37.87 31.80 -32.26
C ARG A 55 36.50 31.86 -32.93
N LYS A 56 36.32 31.09 -34.02
CA LYS A 56 35.02 30.97 -34.70
C LYS A 56 33.98 30.39 -33.71
N LYS A 57 34.33 29.35 -32.96
CA LYS A 57 33.43 28.73 -31.99
C LYS A 57 33.06 29.65 -30.82
N VAL A 58 33.98 30.47 -30.35
CA VAL A 58 33.73 31.51 -29.34
C VAL A 58 32.72 32.55 -29.87
N ASN A 59 32.87 32.97 -31.12
CA ASN A 59 31.94 33.93 -31.72
C ASN A 59 30.53 33.33 -31.94
N GLU A 60 30.45 32.07 -32.39
CA GLU A 60 29.21 31.32 -32.48
C GLU A 60 28.54 31.19 -31.12
N TYR A 61 29.31 30.89 -30.07
CA TYR A 61 28.80 30.76 -28.73
C TYR A 61 28.29 32.08 -28.15
N LYS A 62 28.95 33.20 -28.47
CA LYS A 62 28.46 34.54 -28.09
C LYS A 62 27.16 34.92 -28.78
N GLN A 63 26.93 34.43 -30.00
CA GLN A 63 25.74 34.75 -30.82
C GLN A 63 24.56 33.80 -30.51
N TYR A 64 24.81 32.50 -30.39
CA TYR A 64 23.78 31.44 -30.32
C TYR A 64 23.76 30.71 -28.98
N GLY A 65 24.62 31.07 -28.02
CA GLY A 65 24.68 30.42 -26.72
C GLY A 65 24.96 28.92 -26.79
N TYR A 66 24.25 28.16 -25.97
CA TYR A 66 24.42 26.70 -25.90
C TYR A 66 24.04 25.95 -27.18
N GLU A 67 23.19 26.49 -27.99
CA GLU A 67 22.74 25.87 -29.27
C GLU A 67 23.90 25.54 -30.19
N CYS A 68 24.91 26.39 -30.27
CA CYS A 68 26.09 26.14 -31.11
C CYS A 68 26.93 24.93 -30.65
N LEU A 69 26.75 24.43 -29.45
CA LEU A 69 27.44 23.25 -28.92
C LEU A 69 26.74 21.95 -29.29
N ILE A 70 25.49 22.05 -29.74
CA ILE A 70 24.76 20.91 -30.26
C ILE A 70 25.27 20.64 -31.68
N THR A 71 25.72 19.42 -31.91
CA THR A 71 26.18 19.05 -33.26
C THR A 71 24.99 19.09 -34.22
N GLY A 72 25.17 19.65 -35.44
CA GLY A 72 24.11 19.64 -36.47
C GLY A 72 23.71 18.23 -36.97
N LYS A 73 24.38 17.19 -36.41
CA LYS A 73 24.04 15.79 -36.61
C LYS A 73 23.08 15.29 -35.52
N PHE A 74 22.94 16.03 -34.42
CA PHE A 74 22.02 15.66 -33.32
C PHE A 74 20.59 15.76 -33.82
N GLY A 75 19.84 14.70 -33.67
CA GLY A 75 18.45 14.63 -34.15
C GLY A 75 18.28 14.51 -35.68
N ASN A 76 19.34 14.39 -36.46
CA ASN A 76 19.24 14.19 -37.89
C ASN A 76 18.72 12.78 -38.23
N GLN A 77 17.43 12.70 -38.55
CA GLN A 77 16.75 11.47 -38.93
C GLN A 77 16.88 11.09 -40.39
N ASN A 78 17.46 11.96 -41.24
CA ASN A 78 17.55 11.73 -42.71
C ASN A 78 18.38 10.50 -43.13
N LYS A 79 19.21 9.94 -42.23
CA LYS A 79 19.96 8.69 -42.43
C LYS A 79 19.41 7.51 -41.67
N ARG A 80 18.34 7.69 -40.91
CA ARG A 80 17.77 6.63 -40.11
C ARG A 80 16.96 5.70 -41.02
N LYS A 81 17.46 4.48 -41.23
CA LYS A 81 16.73 3.46 -42.00
C LYS A 81 15.46 3.00 -41.27
N VAL A 82 15.48 3.00 -39.94
CA VAL A 82 14.39 2.55 -39.08
C VAL A 82 13.51 3.74 -38.74
N THR A 83 12.23 3.68 -39.09
CA THR A 83 11.21 4.66 -38.71
C THR A 83 10.54 4.29 -37.41
N HIS A 84 9.77 5.20 -36.83
CA HIS A 84 8.95 4.89 -35.66
C HIS A 84 7.90 3.80 -35.94
N MET A 85 7.40 3.75 -37.19
CA MET A 85 6.47 2.70 -37.62
C MET A 85 7.12 1.31 -37.60
N ASP A 86 8.38 1.21 -38.04
CA ASP A 86 9.13 -0.05 -38.00
C ASP A 86 9.33 -0.51 -36.55
N GLU A 87 9.67 0.43 -35.65
CA GLU A 87 9.82 0.12 -34.19
C GLU A 87 8.51 -0.39 -33.61
N ARG A 88 7.37 0.27 -33.92
CA ARG A 88 6.04 -0.16 -33.45
C ARG A 88 5.65 -1.54 -33.99
N LEU A 89 5.89 -1.80 -35.27
CA LEU A 89 5.63 -3.11 -35.87
C LEU A 89 6.45 -4.21 -35.18
N VAL A 90 7.75 -3.99 -34.99
CA VAL A 90 8.62 -4.97 -34.31
C VAL A 90 8.16 -5.23 -32.87
N MET A 91 7.76 -4.20 -32.13
CA MET A 91 7.20 -4.35 -30.79
C MET A 91 5.86 -5.10 -30.83
N SER A 92 4.98 -4.79 -31.79
CA SER A 92 3.68 -5.46 -31.96
C SER A 92 3.83 -6.94 -32.29
N LEU A 93 4.81 -7.29 -33.13
CA LEU A 93 5.16 -8.70 -33.38
C LEU A 93 5.60 -9.42 -32.11
N LYS A 94 6.40 -8.78 -31.25
CA LYS A 94 6.91 -9.38 -30.01
C LYS A 94 5.80 -9.64 -28.99
N VAL A 95 4.73 -8.86 -28.99
CA VAL A 95 3.60 -9.00 -28.04
C VAL A 95 2.43 -9.82 -28.56
N LEU A 96 2.58 -10.50 -29.69
CA LEU A 96 1.57 -11.45 -30.17
C LEU A 96 1.27 -12.49 -29.09
N PRO A 97 0.06 -13.08 -29.07
CA PRO A 97 -0.36 -14.02 -28.03
C PRO A 97 0.57 -15.20 -27.81
N ASN A 98 1.28 -15.65 -28.84
CA ASN A 98 2.29 -16.73 -28.79
C ASN A 98 3.64 -16.27 -28.23
N GLN A 99 3.84 -14.99 -27.96
CA GLN A 99 5.07 -14.38 -27.39
C GLN A 99 6.36 -14.91 -28.04
N PRO A 100 6.56 -14.68 -29.36
CA PRO A 100 7.66 -15.25 -30.12
C PRO A 100 9.03 -14.89 -29.53
N TYR A 101 10.04 -15.76 -29.71
CA TYR A 101 11.41 -15.41 -29.36
C TYR A 101 11.92 -14.28 -30.23
N GLY A 102 12.98 -13.59 -29.80
CA GLY A 102 13.54 -12.46 -30.56
C GLY A 102 14.08 -12.87 -31.96
N SER A 103 14.51 -14.11 -32.13
CA SER A 103 14.86 -14.72 -33.45
C SER A 103 13.64 -14.83 -34.36
N ASP A 104 12.53 -15.29 -33.83
CA ASP A 104 11.33 -15.56 -34.59
C ASP A 104 10.66 -14.26 -35.06
N VAL A 105 10.80 -13.18 -34.27
CA VAL A 105 10.30 -11.84 -34.63
C VAL A 105 10.91 -11.36 -35.96
N HIS A 106 12.16 -11.71 -36.29
CA HIS A 106 12.77 -11.36 -37.56
C HIS A 106 12.08 -12.07 -38.74
N GLU A 107 11.84 -13.37 -38.63
CA GLU A 107 11.14 -14.14 -39.66
C GLU A 107 9.70 -13.63 -39.84
N MET A 108 9.02 -13.36 -38.73
CA MET A 108 7.66 -12.79 -38.75
C MET A 108 7.61 -11.38 -39.36
N TYR A 109 8.66 -10.57 -39.14
CA TYR A 109 8.78 -9.26 -39.78
C TYR A 109 8.88 -9.40 -41.29
N LEU A 110 9.71 -10.35 -41.79
CA LEU A 110 9.83 -10.62 -43.22
C LEU A 110 8.53 -11.12 -43.84
N SER A 111 7.82 -12.04 -43.16
CA SER A 111 6.51 -12.50 -43.61
C SER A 111 5.48 -11.35 -43.63
N PHE A 112 5.52 -10.42 -42.69
CA PHE A 112 4.62 -9.26 -42.67
C PHE A 112 4.89 -8.33 -43.87
N VAL A 113 6.14 -7.96 -44.13
CA VAL A 113 6.45 -7.03 -45.27
C VAL A 113 6.21 -7.68 -46.63
N CYS A 114 6.19 -9.02 -46.71
CA CYS A 114 5.75 -9.77 -47.89
C CYS A 114 4.22 -9.93 -47.99
N GLY A 115 3.44 -9.45 -46.99
CA GLY A 115 1.99 -9.54 -46.98
C GLY A 115 1.40 -10.89 -46.58
N GLU A 116 2.20 -11.76 -45.97
CA GLU A 116 1.82 -13.11 -45.56
C GLU A 116 1.29 -13.16 -44.11
N LEU A 117 1.47 -12.08 -43.33
CA LEU A 117 1.11 -12.01 -41.91
C LEU A 117 0.36 -10.70 -41.62
N GLU A 118 -0.77 -10.79 -40.93
CA GLU A 118 -1.49 -9.62 -40.40
C GLU A 118 -1.02 -9.31 -38.98
N VAL A 119 -0.75 -8.04 -38.67
CA VAL A 119 -0.30 -7.59 -37.35
C VAL A 119 -1.08 -6.35 -36.97
N TRP A 120 -1.60 -6.35 -35.71
CA TRP A 120 -2.26 -5.20 -35.11
C TRP A 120 -1.23 -4.35 -34.36
N ASP A 121 -1.38 -3.05 -34.53
CA ASP A 121 -0.56 -2.08 -33.82
C ASP A 121 -0.85 -2.12 -32.31
N LEU A 122 0.17 -2.33 -31.53
CA LEU A 122 0.14 -2.34 -30.06
C LEU A 122 -0.48 -1.08 -29.45
N GLU A 123 -0.30 0.09 -30.07
CA GLU A 123 -0.76 1.37 -29.52
C GLU A 123 -2.17 1.75 -29.98
N THR A 124 -2.47 1.57 -31.27
CA THR A 124 -3.74 2.03 -31.87
C THR A 124 -4.77 0.91 -32.00
N GLY A 125 -4.33 -0.35 -32.02
CA GLY A 125 -5.20 -1.51 -32.29
C GLY A 125 -5.62 -1.63 -33.75
N GLU A 126 -5.06 -0.83 -34.67
CA GLU A 126 -5.31 -0.89 -36.11
C GLU A 126 -4.39 -1.91 -36.77
N ILE A 127 -4.81 -2.47 -37.91
CA ILE A 127 -3.98 -3.39 -38.68
C ILE A 127 -2.95 -2.57 -39.46
N PHE A 128 -1.66 -2.96 -39.36
CA PHE A 128 -0.62 -2.37 -40.18
C PHE A 128 -0.81 -2.72 -41.66
N ASN A 129 -0.65 -1.71 -42.55
CA ASN A 129 -0.61 -1.96 -43.97
C ASN A 129 0.84 -2.20 -44.42
N PRO A 130 1.18 -3.38 -45.00
CA PRO A 130 2.52 -3.70 -45.49
C PRO A 130 3.09 -2.69 -46.50
N GLU A 131 2.23 -2.07 -47.32
CA GLU A 131 2.64 -1.06 -48.31
C GLU A 131 3.34 0.15 -47.70
N ASN A 132 3.10 0.43 -46.40
CA ASN A 132 3.76 1.51 -45.68
C ASN A 132 5.22 1.16 -45.27
N PHE A 133 5.62 -0.10 -45.48
CA PHE A 133 6.92 -0.62 -45.06
C PHE A 133 7.78 -0.97 -46.30
N THR A 134 7.89 -0.03 -47.20
CA THR A 134 8.69 -0.16 -48.42
C THR A 134 9.98 0.68 -48.34
N ASP A 135 10.98 0.30 -49.15
CA ASP A 135 12.21 1.05 -49.32
C ASP A 135 12.01 2.21 -50.33
N LYS A 136 13.07 2.93 -50.65
CA LYS A 136 13.05 4.06 -51.62
C LYS A 136 12.71 3.64 -53.05
N ASN A 137 12.81 2.37 -53.34
CA ASN A 137 12.54 1.81 -54.69
C ASN A 137 11.10 1.21 -54.77
N GLY A 138 10.38 1.21 -53.65
CA GLY A 138 9.03 0.62 -53.56
C GLY A 138 9.06 -0.89 -53.24
N GLU A 139 10.24 -1.46 -53.00
CA GLU A 139 10.35 -2.88 -52.59
C GLU A 139 10.13 -3.06 -51.09
N PRO A 140 9.71 -4.27 -50.61
CA PRO A 140 9.56 -4.54 -49.19
C PRO A 140 10.84 -4.18 -48.42
N LYS A 141 10.67 -3.46 -47.31
CA LYS A 141 11.78 -2.96 -46.53
C LYS A 141 12.33 -4.06 -45.62
N GLU A 142 13.44 -4.66 -45.96
CA GLU A 142 14.12 -5.65 -45.17
C GLU A 142 14.94 -5.01 -44.03
N LEU A 143 14.67 -5.39 -42.80
CA LEU A 143 15.49 -5.07 -41.64
C LEU A 143 16.32 -6.31 -41.28
N SER A 144 17.60 -6.08 -40.94
CA SER A 144 18.45 -7.19 -40.48
C SER A 144 18.03 -7.65 -39.05
N GLU A 145 18.28 -8.92 -38.74
CA GLU A 145 18.05 -9.49 -37.41
C GLU A 145 18.72 -8.66 -36.31
N SER A 146 19.94 -8.15 -36.55
CA SER A 146 20.63 -7.29 -35.58
C SER A 146 19.89 -5.96 -35.33
N THR A 147 19.24 -5.40 -36.37
CA THR A 147 18.43 -4.18 -36.25
C THR A 147 17.19 -4.48 -35.39
N ILE A 148 16.49 -5.57 -35.65
CA ILE A 148 15.32 -5.98 -34.88
C ILE A 148 15.71 -6.25 -33.43
N ARG A 149 16.80 -6.96 -33.20
CA ARG A 149 17.34 -7.21 -31.87
C ARG A 149 17.67 -5.91 -31.12
N ASN A 150 18.24 -4.92 -31.79
CA ASN A 150 18.52 -3.61 -31.20
C ASN A 150 17.24 -2.86 -30.84
N ILE A 151 16.19 -2.93 -31.67
CA ILE A 151 14.87 -2.36 -31.35
C ILE A 151 14.30 -3.03 -30.10
N LEU A 152 14.27 -4.36 -30.05
CA LEU A 152 13.75 -5.12 -28.92
C LEU A 152 14.53 -4.90 -27.63
N ASN A 153 15.85 -4.71 -27.70
CA ASN A 153 16.71 -4.45 -26.55
C ASN A 153 16.76 -2.97 -26.11
N ASN A 154 16.14 -2.07 -26.86
CA ASN A 154 16.06 -0.67 -26.45
C ASN A 154 15.22 -0.56 -25.16
N PRO A 155 15.71 0.11 -24.10
CA PRO A 155 14.98 0.25 -22.85
C PRO A 155 13.56 0.81 -23.00
N ALA A 156 13.36 1.77 -23.92
CA ALA A 156 12.04 2.32 -24.18
C ALA A 156 11.10 1.29 -24.84
N SER A 157 11.60 0.48 -25.77
CA SER A 157 10.83 -0.59 -26.41
C SER A 157 10.49 -1.70 -25.41
N GLN A 158 11.44 -2.08 -24.58
CA GLN A 158 11.22 -3.08 -23.51
C GLN A 158 10.13 -2.64 -22.55
N LEU A 159 10.11 -1.37 -22.17
CA LEU A 159 9.07 -0.84 -21.29
C LEU A 159 7.65 -0.96 -21.90
N LEU A 160 7.52 -0.68 -23.21
CA LEU A 160 6.24 -0.80 -23.92
C LEU A 160 5.83 -2.26 -24.11
N ILE A 161 6.78 -3.13 -24.44
CA ILE A 161 6.56 -4.58 -24.56
C ILE A 161 6.11 -5.16 -23.21
N GLU A 162 6.80 -4.86 -22.12
CA GLU A 162 6.43 -5.32 -20.77
C GLU A 162 5.04 -4.82 -20.35
N LYS A 163 4.72 -3.55 -20.67
CA LYS A 163 3.39 -2.99 -20.43
C LYS A 163 2.27 -3.74 -21.16
N ALA A 164 2.56 -4.23 -22.37
CA ALA A 164 1.58 -4.95 -23.18
C ALA A 164 1.44 -6.43 -22.78
N LEU A 165 2.55 -7.08 -22.44
CA LEU A 165 2.57 -8.49 -22.06
C LEU A 165 2.08 -8.73 -20.63
N ARG A 166 2.31 -7.78 -19.74
CA ARG A 166 1.90 -7.87 -18.34
C ARG A 166 0.60 -7.12 -18.11
N GLY A 167 -0.18 -7.56 -17.17
CA GLY A 167 -1.35 -6.82 -16.72
C GLY A 167 -0.94 -5.43 -16.19
N ARG A 168 -1.84 -4.44 -16.33
CA ARG A 168 -1.59 -3.05 -15.92
C ARG A 168 -0.99 -2.95 -14.50
N MET A 169 -1.51 -3.74 -13.57
CA MET A 169 -1.09 -3.69 -12.16
C MET A 169 0.32 -4.24 -11.95
N GLU A 170 0.65 -5.36 -12.58
CA GLU A 170 1.99 -5.96 -12.51
C GLU A 170 3.05 -5.02 -13.10
N PHE A 171 2.75 -4.41 -14.25
CA PHE A 171 3.62 -3.42 -14.87
C PHE A 171 3.87 -2.21 -13.96
N TYR A 172 2.80 -1.65 -13.34
CA TYR A 172 2.93 -0.51 -12.43
C TYR A 172 3.75 -0.88 -11.18
N HIS A 173 3.56 -2.08 -10.66
CA HIS A 173 4.28 -2.54 -9.48
C HIS A 173 5.79 -2.69 -9.71
N GLU A 174 6.21 -3.20 -10.86
CA GLU A 174 7.62 -3.51 -11.11
C GLU A 174 8.38 -2.41 -11.85
N GLN A 175 7.73 -1.68 -12.75
CA GLN A 175 8.40 -0.76 -13.68
C GLN A 175 8.21 0.72 -13.37
N MET A 176 7.16 1.08 -12.62
CA MET A 176 6.91 2.49 -12.31
C MET A 176 7.62 2.92 -11.02
N PRO A 177 8.14 4.16 -10.98
CA PRO A 177 8.75 4.69 -9.76
C PRO A 177 7.77 4.69 -8.60
N HIS A 178 8.20 4.18 -7.44
CA HIS A 178 7.40 4.23 -6.23
C HIS A 178 7.24 5.68 -5.74
N MET A 179 6.04 6.05 -5.31
CA MET A 179 5.81 7.35 -4.73
C MET A 179 6.53 7.48 -3.38
N HIS A 180 7.32 8.53 -3.22
CA HIS A 180 7.94 8.85 -1.93
C HIS A 180 6.92 9.51 -1.01
N ARG A 181 6.64 8.89 0.14
CA ARG A 181 5.69 9.39 1.14
C ARG A 181 6.43 9.73 2.42
N HIS A 182 6.01 10.81 3.08
CA HIS A 182 6.48 11.13 4.42
C HIS A 182 5.63 10.38 5.45
N GLY A 183 6.27 9.83 6.47
CA GLY A 183 5.58 9.17 7.58
C GLY A 183 4.77 10.16 8.42
N GLY A 184 3.66 9.70 8.99
CA GLY A 184 2.82 10.47 9.91
C GLY A 184 3.58 10.94 11.16
N LYS A 185 2.98 11.89 11.88
CA LYS A 185 3.53 12.44 13.13
C LYS A 185 2.93 11.79 14.36
N PHE A 186 1.64 11.47 14.33
CA PHE A 186 0.86 11.05 15.48
C PHE A 186 0.23 9.68 15.24
N SER A 187 0.28 8.84 16.26
CA SER A 187 -0.42 7.57 16.32
C SER A 187 -1.94 7.78 16.31
N LEU A 188 -2.67 6.80 15.83
CA LEU A 188 -4.12 6.82 15.60
C LEU A 188 -4.58 7.93 14.61
N SER A 189 -3.65 8.59 13.91
CA SER A 189 -4.02 9.46 12.79
C SER A 189 -4.52 8.67 11.59
N GLN A 190 -3.97 7.49 11.38
CA GLN A 190 -4.41 6.54 10.36
C GLN A 190 -4.12 5.11 10.81
N ILE A 191 -5.11 4.25 10.66
CA ILE A 191 -4.98 2.81 10.79
C ILE A 191 -5.04 2.16 9.41
N THR A 192 -4.43 0.99 9.28
CA THR A 192 -4.48 0.16 8.08
C THR A 192 -4.86 -1.26 8.48
N MET A 193 -5.71 -1.91 7.69
CA MET A 193 -6.24 -3.22 8.04
C MET A 193 -6.02 -4.22 6.91
N ASP A 194 -5.77 -5.46 7.28
CA ASP A 194 -5.56 -6.54 6.31
C ASP A 194 -5.88 -7.91 6.90
N ASP A 195 -6.26 -8.85 6.03
CA ASP A 195 -6.39 -10.26 6.37
C ASP A 195 -5.10 -11.04 6.11
N VAL A 196 -4.88 -12.06 6.90
CA VAL A 196 -3.74 -12.97 6.75
C VAL A 196 -4.16 -14.39 7.05
N ASP A 197 -3.75 -15.34 6.21
CA ASP A 197 -3.81 -16.75 6.57
C ASP A 197 -2.61 -17.09 7.46
N LEU A 198 -2.87 -17.60 8.67
CA LEU A 198 -1.80 -18.05 9.56
C LEU A 198 -1.00 -19.18 8.86
N PRO A 199 0.33 -19.17 8.94
CA PRO A 199 1.16 -19.98 8.04
C PRO A 199 1.11 -21.49 8.31
N ARG A 200 0.51 -21.93 9.40
CA ARG A 200 0.36 -23.36 9.79
C ARG A 200 -1.08 -23.80 9.63
N ARG A 201 -1.27 -25.08 9.38
CA ARG A 201 -2.58 -25.67 9.12
C ARG A 201 -3.18 -26.33 10.34
N MET A 202 -4.51 -26.25 10.42
CA MET A 202 -5.31 -27.04 11.34
C MET A 202 -5.39 -28.50 10.88
N LYS A 203 -5.83 -29.35 11.80
CA LYS A 203 -6.21 -30.72 11.48
C LYS A 203 -7.36 -30.71 10.48
N GLY A 204 -7.13 -31.27 9.29
CA GLY A 204 -8.05 -31.16 8.14
C GLY A 204 -7.46 -30.38 6.97
N GLY A 205 -6.35 -29.67 7.19
CA GLY A 205 -5.61 -28.97 6.14
C GLY A 205 -6.00 -27.53 5.91
N GLU A 206 -6.97 -27.01 6.68
CA GLU A 206 -7.46 -25.64 6.62
C GLU A 206 -6.53 -24.67 7.35
N TYR A 207 -6.59 -23.39 7.01
CA TYR A 207 -5.87 -22.32 7.70
C TYR A 207 -6.78 -21.60 8.69
N VAL A 208 -6.20 -21.03 9.73
CA VAL A 208 -6.86 -20.01 10.54
C VAL A 208 -6.72 -18.68 9.78
N HIS A 209 -7.81 -17.99 9.60
CA HIS A 209 -7.83 -16.65 9.04
C HIS A 209 -7.75 -15.63 10.18
N ALA A 210 -6.82 -14.70 10.04
CA ALA A 210 -6.67 -13.60 10.98
C ALA A 210 -6.96 -12.28 10.27
N TYR A 211 -7.49 -11.30 11.00
CA TYR A 211 -7.64 -9.93 10.53
C TYR A 211 -6.97 -8.98 11.53
N TYR A 212 -6.16 -8.06 11.02
CA TYR A 212 -5.35 -7.19 11.86
C TYR A 212 -5.61 -5.73 11.55
N ALA A 213 -5.65 -4.91 12.60
CA ALA A 213 -5.61 -3.46 12.53
C ALA A 213 -4.26 -2.96 13.05
N TYR A 214 -3.56 -2.16 12.25
CA TYR A 214 -2.30 -1.54 12.61
C TYR A 214 -2.42 -0.03 12.69
N ASP A 215 -1.80 0.58 13.67
CA ASP A 215 -1.50 2.01 13.63
C ASP A 215 -0.31 2.27 12.68
N VAL A 216 -0.48 3.15 11.71
CA VAL A 216 0.50 3.41 10.65
C VAL A 216 1.79 4.03 11.19
N VAL A 217 1.71 4.83 12.25
CA VAL A 217 2.87 5.57 12.78
C VAL A 217 3.70 4.72 13.71
N SER A 218 3.10 4.07 14.67
CA SER A 218 3.79 3.19 15.62
C SER A 218 4.07 1.80 15.06
N GLN A 219 3.30 1.38 14.06
CA GLN A 219 3.30 0.03 13.52
C GLN A 219 2.84 -1.03 14.52
N CYS A 220 2.18 -0.62 15.61
CA CYS A 220 1.54 -1.54 16.54
C CYS A 220 0.33 -2.22 15.89
N ARG A 221 0.13 -3.48 16.21
CA ARG A 221 -1.15 -4.15 16.04
C ARG A 221 -2.05 -3.72 17.21
N ILE A 222 -3.16 -3.10 16.87
CA ILE A 222 -4.12 -2.52 17.82
C ILE A 222 -5.49 -3.19 17.77
N GLY A 223 -5.71 -4.10 16.84
CA GLY A 223 -6.91 -4.92 16.72
C GLY A 223 -6.57 -6.27 16.10
N LEU A 224 -7.16 -7.35 16.64
CA LEU A 224 -6.92 -8.74 16.25
C LEU A 224 -8.25 -9.47 16.20
N ALA A 225 -8.46 -10.25 15.15
CA ALA A 225 -9.55 -11.23 15.10
C ALA A 225 -9.10 -12.50 14.41
N TYR A 226 -9.73 -13.63 14.77
CA TYR A 226 -9.42 -14.93 14.21
C TYR A 226 -10.70 -15.69 13.88
N GLY A 227 -10.73 -16.33 12.72
CA GLY A 227 -11.87 -17.09 12.23
C GLY A 227 -11.45 -18.33 11.44
N ARG A 228 -12.42 -19.23 11.23
CA ARG A 228 -12.26 -20.35 10.30
C ARG A 228 -12.58 -19.95 8.88
N ASP A 229 -13.38 -18.91 8.72
CA ASP A 229 -13.82 -18.35 7.45
C ASP A 229 -13.42 -16.88 7.33
N LYS A 230 -13.23 -16.40 6.11
CA LYS A 230 -13.01 -14.99 5.80
C LYS A 230 -14.36 -14.35 5.54
N ASP A 231 -15.01 -13.96 6.57
CA ASP A 231 -16.34 -13.35 6.52
C ASP A 231 -16.39 -11.98 7.19
N ASP A 232 -17.57 -11.44 7.24
CA ASP A 232 -17.83 -10.15 7.86
C ASP A 232 -17.68 -10.15 9.38
N ALA A 233 -17.96 -11.27 10.01
CA ALA A 233 -17.82 -11.42 11.45
C ALA A 233 -16.37 -11.22 11.87
N LEU A 234 -15.42 -11.77 11.10
CA LEU A 234 -13.98 -11.60 11.31
C LEU A 234 -13.57 -10.11 11.30
N VAL A 235 -14.11 -9.36 10.34
CA VAL A 235 -13.85 -7.91 10.24
C VAL A 235 -14.43 -7.14 11.41
N VAL A 236 -15.68 -7.42 11.74
CA VAL A 236 -16.39 -6.78 12.88
C VAL A 236 -15.68 -7.06 14.18
N ASP A 237 -15.24 -8.29 14.41
CA ASP A 237 -14.53 -8.68 15.63
C ASP A 237 -13.17 -8.00 15.75
N CYS A 238 -12.46 -7.77 14.64
CA CYS A 238 -11.23 -6.97 14.62
C CYS A 238 -11.51 -5.52 15.03
N PHE A 239 -12.58 -4.91 14.53
CA PHE A 239 -12.98 -3.57 14.96
C PHE A 239 -13.36 -3.54 16.44
N ARG A 240 -14.12 -4.53 16.93
CA ARG A 240 -14.48 -4.65 18.34
C ARG A 240 -13.25 -4.74 19.23
N ASP A 241 -12.27 -5.56 18.85
CA ASP A 241 -11.02 -5.71 19.60
C ASP A 241 -10.22 -4.40 19.63
N MET A 242 -10.07 -3.74 18.48
CA MET A 242 -9.42 -2.44 18.39
C MET A 242 -10.11 -1.38 19.27
N PHE A 243 -11.43 -1.28 19.23
CA PHE A 243 -12.15 -0.27 20.01
C PHE A 243 -12.15 -0.59 21.51
N ARG A 244 -12.11 -1.86 21.91
CA ARG A 244 -11.87 -2.25 23.31
C ARG A 244 -10.50 -1.80 23.79
N LEU A 245 -9.45 -1.96 22.97
CA LEU A 245 -8.11 -1.44 23.30
C LEU A 245 -8.12 0.08 23.46
N ILE A 246 -8.74 0.80 22.54
CA ILE A 246 -8.87 2.25 22.55
C ILE A 246 -9.61 2.72 23.80
N GLU A 247 -10.71 2.07 24.15
CA GLU A 247 -11.50 2.38 25.35
C GLU A 247 -10.69 2.17 26.63
N ARG A 248 -10.04 1.02 26.79
CA ARG A 248 -9.20 0.71 27.97
C ARG A 248 -8.11 1.73 28.22
N ASN A 249 -7.60 2.34 27.17
CA ASN A 249 -6.55 3.36 27.27
C ASN A 249 -7.08 4.81 27.28
N GLY A 250 -8.39 5.00 27.20
CA GLY A 250 -8.99 6.34 27.18
C GLY A 250 -8.66 7.15 25.93
N TRP A 251 -8.32 6.49 24.82
CA TRP A 251 -8.00 7.15 23.56
C TRP A 251 -9.26 7.50 22.76
N GLY A 252 -9.12 8.38 21.77
CA GLY A 252 -10.21 8.71 20.87
C GLY A 252 -10.27 7.82 19.62
N ILE A 253 -11.32 7.99 18.84
CA ILE A 253 -11.52 7.29 17.56
C ILE A 253 -10.39 7.65 16.61
N PRO A 254 -9.73 6.68 15.95
CA PRO A 254 -8.72 6.95 14.93
C PRO A 254 -9.24 7.90 13.86
N ALA A 255 -8.41 8.87 13.45
CA ALA A 255 -8.85 9.89 12.52
C ALA A 255 -9.07 9.37 11.09
N GLY A 256 -8.27 8.40 10.67
CA GLY A 256 -8.34 7.83 9.34
C GLY A 256 -8.19 6.32 9.33
N ILE A 257 -8.72 5.71 8.29
CA ILE A 257 -8.63 4.27 8.05
C ILE A 257 -8.33 3.99 6.58
N GLU A 258 -7.48 3.01 6.34
CA GLU A 258 -7.12 2.45 5.05
C GLU A 258 -7.54 0.97 5.02
N VAL A 259 -8.39 0.62 4.07
CA VAL A 259 -9.00 -0.71 3.97
C VAL A 259 -9.03 -1.18 2.51
N GLU A 260 -9.11 -2.49 2.32
CA GLU A 260 -9.37 -3.05 1.00
C GLU A 260 -10.86 -2.98 0.61
N GLN A 261 -11.13 -3.16 -0.68
CA GLN A 261 -12.51 -3.08 -1.17
C GLN A 261 -13.31 -4.38 -0.93
N HIS A 262 -12.65 -5.55 -0.92
CA HIS A 262 -13.35 -6.84 -0.99
C HIS A 262 -14.31 -7.07 0.20
N LEU A 263 -13.79 -7.24 1.41
CA LEU A 263 -14.64 -7.48 2.60
C LEU A 263 -15.29 -6.21 3.16
N MET A 264 -14.73 -5.05 2.81
CA MET A 264 -15.13 -3.75 3.38
C MET A 264 -16.14 -2.97 2.54
N SER A 265 -16.41 -3.39 1.30
CA SER A 265 -17.27 -2.63 0.37
C SER A 265 -18.68 -2.41 0.88
N LYS A 266 -19.26 -3.35 1.59
CA LYS A 266 -20.61 -3.25 2.15
C LYS A 266 -20.74 -2.25 3.29
N TYR A 267 -19.65 -1.89 3.94
CA TYR A 267 -19.63 -0.89 5.02
C TYR A 267 -19.44 0.53 4.50
N LYS A 268 -19.25 0.71 3.19
CA LYS A 268 -18.88 1.98 2.56
C LYS A 268 -19.93 3.09 2.77
N GLU A 269 -21.21 2.75 2.69
CA GLU A 269 -22.31 3.71 2.85
C GLU A 269 -22.78 3.89 4.30
N GLY A 270 -22.12 3.25 5.27
CA GLY A 270 -22.43 3.31 6.68
C GLY A 270 -21.19 3.52 7.53
N PHE A 271 -20.73 2.48 8.19
CA PHE A 271 -19.59 2.51 9.13
C PHE A 271 -18.31 3.13 8.57
N LEU A 272 -18.00 2.85 7.31
CA LEU A 272 -16.83 3.37 6.58
C LEU A 272 -17.18 4.57 5.69
N LYS A 273 -18.32 5.20 5.88
CA LYS A 273 -18.59 6.48 5.25
C LYS A 273 -17.74 7.55 5.92
N ALA A 274 -16.99 8.30 5.10
CA ALA A 274 -16.12 9.36 5.62
C ALA A 274 -16.91 10.40 6.40
N GLY A 275 -16.46 10.70 7.62
CA GLY A 275 -17.14 11.63 8.52
C GLY A 275 -18.06 10.96 9.56
N GLU A 276 -18.52 9.75 9.34
CA GLU A 276 -19.31 8.99 10.32
C GLU A 276 -18.41 8.55 11.50
N VAL A 277 -17.86 7.36 11.48
CA VAL A 277 -16.94 6.89 12.54
C VAL A 277 -15.55 7.47 12.31
N PHE A 278 -15.00 7.30 11.12
CA PHE A 278 -13.68 7.83 10.75
C PHE A 278 -13.81 9.12 9.94
N LYS A 279 -12.98 10.12 10.28
CA LYS A 279 -12.94 11.39 9.53
C LYS A 279 -12.49 11.18 8.09
N PHE A 280 -11.51 10.30 7.89
CA PHE A 280 -10.94 9.97 6.59
C PHE A 280 -11.02 8.45 6.36
N VAL A 281 -11.50 8.06 5.19
CA VAL A 281 -11.56 6.64 4.77
C VAL A 281 -10.95 6.51 3.39
N HIS A 282 -9.98 5.62 3.26
CA HIS A 282 -9.33 5.30 1.99
C HIS A 282 -9.56 3.84 1.64
N PHE A 283 -10.20 3.59 0.50
CA PHE A 283 -10.33 2.26 -0.07
C PHE A 283 -9.22 2.03 -1.08
N CYS A 284 -8.30 1.13 -0.76
CA CYS A 284 -7.20 0.77 -1.63
C CYS A 284 -7.72 0.08 -2.90
N ALA A 285 -7.07 0.37 -4.03
CA ALA A 285 -7.37 -0.32 -5.27
C ALA A 285 -6.99 -1.81 -5.16
N PRO A 286 -7.82 -2.73 -5.69
CA PRO A 286 -7.51 -4.15 -5.70
C PRO A 286 -6.16 -4.42 -6.38
N GLN A 287 -5.38 -5.33 -5.83
CA GLN A 287 -4.05 -5.74 -6.33
C GLN A 287 -2.99 -4.62 -6.36
N ASN A 288 -3.22 -3.48 -5.71
CA ASN A 288 -2.22 -2.43 -5.58
C ASN A 288 -1.54 -2.48 -4.21
N SER A 289 -0.52 -3.33 -4.10
CA SER A 289 0.28 -3.49 -2.86
C SER A 289 1.02 -2.23 -2.42
N GLN A 290 1.23 -1.25 -3.32
CA GLN A 290 1.87 0.03 -2.98
C GLN A 290 0.96 0.98 -2.19
N GLU A 291 -0.35 0.83 -2.28
CA GLU A 291 -1.31 1.65 -1.53
C GLU A 291 -1.51 1.13 -0.11
N LYS A 292 -1.47 -0.19 0.10
CA LYS A 292 -1.84 -0.85 1.35
C LYS A 292 -0.62 -1.08 2.23
N TYR A 293 -0.49 -0.29 3.28
CA TYR A 293 0.68 -0.40 4.18
C TYR A 293 0.64 -1.67 5.05
N ALA A 294 -0.54 -2.21 5.33
CA ALA A 294 -0.70 -3.43 6.12
C ALA A 294 0.03 -4.64 5.53
N GLU A 295 0.08 -4.79 4.19
CA GLU A 295 0.83 -5.87 3.54
C GLU A 295 2.32 -5.84 3.88
N ALA A 296 2.93 -4.65 3.85
CA ALA A 296 4.33 -4.47 4.22
C ALA A 296 4.58 -4.81 5.71
N LEU A 297 3.64 -4.43 6.59
CA LEU A 297 3.70 -4.74 8.02
C LEU A 297 3.53 -6.25 8.29
N ASN A 298 2.61 -6.91 7.59
CA ASN A 298 2.43 -8.36 7.65
C ASN A 298 3.69 -9.10 7.19
N GLY A 299 4.33 -8.63 6.10
CA GLY A 299 5.60 -9.16 5.63
C GLY A 299 6.74 -8.99 6.65
N ALA A 300 6.86 -7.82 7.23
CA ALA A 300 7.86 -7.53 8.26
C ALA A 300 7.64 -8.36 9.53
N PHE A 301 6.41 -8.46 10.02
CA PHE A 301 6.05 -9.31 11.17
C PHE A 301 6.42 -10.77 10.93
N LYS A 302 6.05 -11.30 9.77
CA LYS A 302 6.33 -12.68 9.39
C LYS A 302 7.82 -13.00 9.41
N THR A 303 8.64 -12.10 8.89
CA THR A 303 10.10 -12.32 8.82
C THR A 303 10.82 -12.07 10.13
N THR A 304 10.35 -11.14 10.96
CA THR A 304 11.06 -10.75 12.19
C THR A 304 10.60 -11.50 13.43
N ILE A 305 9.35 -11.90 13.51
CA ILE A 305 8.75 -12.57 14.68
C ILE A 305 8.35 -14.00 14.36
N ALA A 306 7.37 -14.20 13.47
CA ALA A 306 6.78 -15.51 13.25
C ALA A 306 7.80 -16.56 12.78
N HIS A 307 8.72 -16.21 11.90
CA HIS A 307 9.77 -17.11 11.46
C HIS A 307 10.74 -17.53 12.57
N LYS A 308 11.02 -16.64 13.50
CA LYS A 308 11.90 -16.93 14.64
C LYS A 308 11.22 -17.85 15.65
N ASN A 309 9.98 -17.51 16.01
CA ASN A 309 9.25 -18.17 17.06
C ASN A 309 8.77 -19.57 16.67
N HIS A 310 8.59 -19.82 15.37
CA HIS A 310 7.99 -21.04 14.85
C HIS A 310 8.91 -21.80 13.88
N GLU A 311 10.21 -21.86 14.17
CA GLU A 311 11.20 -22.65 13.45
C GLU A 311 11.15 -22.47 11.93
N ALA A 312 11.19 -21.21 11.48
CA ALA A 312 11.24 -20.88 10.07
C ALA A 312 9.98 -21.26 9.27
N ILE A 313 8.82 -21.03 9.84
CA ILE A 313 7.54 -21.22 9.14
C ILE A 313 7.42 -20.25 7.97
N GLY A 314 6.96 -20.76 6.85
CA GLY A 314 6.75 -20.01 5.63
C GLY A 314 7.91 -20.09 4.64
N ARG A 315 7.86 -19.29 3.60
CA ARG A 315 8.83 -19.27 2.53
C ARG A 315 9.92 -18.24 2.82
N TRP A 316 11.12 -18.71 3.19
CA TRP A 316 12.19 -17.81 3.57
C TRP A 316 12.75 -16.96 2.43
N HIS A 317 13.02 -17.56 1.27
CA HIS A 317 13.88 -16.92 0.29
C HIS A 317 13.36 -16.96 -1.14
N ASN A 318 12.37 -17.80 -1.45
CA ASN A 318 11.84 -17.87 -2.79
C ASN A 318 10.44 -18.49 -2.81
N LYS A 319 9.67 -18.17 -3.85
CA LYS A 319 8.28 -18.66 -4.02
C LYS A 319 8.20 -20.20 -4.13
N GLY A 320 9.27 -20.86 -4.55
CA GLY A 320 9.36 -22.33 -4.66
C GLY A 320 9.79 -23.03 -3.39
N ALA A 321 10.29 -22.30 -2.37
CA ALA A 321 10.74 -22.90 -1.13
C ALA A 321 9.60 -23.59 -0.37
N ARG A 322 9.90 -24.72 0.23
CA ARG A 322 8.97 -25.47 1.09
C ARG A 322 9.20 -25.11 2.56
N ARG A 323 8.17 -25.28 3.37
CA ARG A 323 8.28 -25.07 4.82
C ARG A 323 9.11 -26.21 5.44
N VAL A 324 9.85 -25.92 6.49
CA VAL A 324 10.70 -26.89 7.19
C VAL A 324 9.87 -27.99 7.84
N ASP A 325 8.65 -27.71 8.23
CA ASP A 325 7.72 -28.64 8.86
C ASP A 325 6.99 -29.57 7.87
N GLN A 326 7.35 -29.51 6.58
CA GLN A 326 6.82 -30.42 5.56
C GLN A 326 7.73 -31.62 5.32
N LYS A 327 7.12 -32.76 5.02
CA LYS A 327 7.80 -33.99 4.59
C LYS A 327 7.37 -34.36 3.17
N LYS A 328 8.30 -34.92 2.41
CA LYS A 328 8.02 -35.49 1.10
C LYS A 328 7.35 -36.86 1.28
N VAL A 329 6.21 -37.07 0.65
CA VAL A 329 5.42 -38.31 0.77
C VAL A 329 5.55 -39.19 -0.45
N SER A 330 5.75 -38.60 -1.64
CA SER A 330 5.86 -39.32 -2.90
C SER A 330 7.01 -38.82 -3.76
N ASP A 331 7.70 -39.78 -4.42
CA ASP A 331 8.77 -39.54 -5.41
C ASP A 331 8.26 -39.52 -6.86
N SER A 332 6.96 -39.57 -7.08
CA SER A 332 6.37 -39.39 -8.42
C SER A 332 6.80 -38.09 -9.07
N SER A 333 6.64 -37.94 -10.38
CA SER A 333 6.96 -36.73 -11.13
C SER A 333 6.33 -35.46 -10.51
N ASN A 334 5.24 -35.62 -9.79
CA ASN A 334 4.60 -34.57 -8.97
C ASN A 334 4.86 -34.87 -7.49
N HIS A 335 5.98 -34.38 -6.97
CA HIS A 335 6.31 -34.53 -5.56
C HIS A 335 5.18 -34.02 -4.66
N THR A 336 4.62 -34.90 -3.84
CA THR A 336 3.60 -34.57 -2.85
C THR A 336 4.25 -34.26 -1.51
N TRP A 337 3.88 -33.16 -0.91
CA TRP A 337 4.39 -32.69 0.37
C TRP A 337 3.23 -32.58 1.36
N GLU A 338 3.43 -33.09 2.56
CA GLU A 338 2.48 -33.03 3.66
C GLU A 338 3.10 -32.34 4.87
N ASP A 339 2.25 -31.67 5.64
CA ASP A 339 2.66 -31.08 6.92
C ASP A 339 2.97 -32.19 7.93
N ARG A 340 4.05 -32.04 8.70
CA ARG A 340 4.46 -33.03 9.72
C ARG A 340 3.56 -32.98 10.94
N LYS A 341 3.01 -31.78 11.25
CA LYS A 341 2.15 -31.51 12.40
C LYS A 341 0.99 -30.62 11.96
N TYR A 342 -0.19 -30.93 12.49
CA TYR A 342 -1.37 -30.08 12.41
C TYR A 342 -1.70 -29.59 13.81
N TYR A 343 -2.25 -28.41 13.89
CA TYR A 343 -2.51 -27.69 15.11
C TYR A 343 -4.02 -27.52 15.35
N THR A 344 -4.43 -27.22 16.58
CA THR A 344 -5.79 -26.78 16.85
C THR A 344 -5.95 -25.29 16.53
N PHE A 345 -7.17 -24.84 16.41
CA PHE A 345 -7.48 -23.41 16.24
C PHE A 345 -6.92 -22.59 17.41
N GLU A 346 -7.17 -23.08 18.63
CA GLU A 346 -6.77 -22.43 19.88
C GLU A 346 -5.24 -22.33 20.03
N GLU A 347 -4.50 -23.37 19.65
CA GLU A 347 -3.03 -23.34 19.62
C GLU A 347 -2.51 -22.25 18.68
N LEU A 348 -3.04 -22.18 17.46
CA LEU A 348 -2.60 -21.20 16.47
C LEU A 348 -2.94 -19.75 16.87
N VAL A 349 -4.12 -19.54 17.44
CA VAL A 349 -4.54 -18.23 17.97
C VAL A 349 -3.68 -17.81 19.15
N ALA A 350 -3.41 -18.73 20.10
CA ALA A 350 -2.57 -18.43 21.26
C ALA A 350 -1.12 -18.09 20.85
N ASP A 351 -0.58 -18.80 19.87
CA ASP A 351 0.76 -18.53 19.33
C ASP A 351 0.81 -17.16 18.66
N ASP A 352 -0.13 -16.85 17.78
CA ASP A 352 -0.15 -15.56 17.09
C ASP A 352 -0.40 -14.37 18.03
N ARG A 353 -1.21 -14.52 19.06
CA ARG A 353 -1.40 -13.50 20.11
C ARG A 353 -0.09 -13.18 20.84
N ARG A 354 0.70 -14.20 21.20
CA ARG A 354 2.05 -14.00 21.78
C ARG A 354 2.98 -13.28 20.82
N ASP A 355 2.97 -13.70 19.55
CA ASP A 355 3.76 -13.07 18.52
C ASP A 355 3.37 -11.60 18.33
N CYS A 356 2.09 -11.25 18.41
CA CYS A 356 1.60 -9.88 18.36
C CYS A 356 2.05 -9.04 19.56
N GLU A 357 2.03 -9.61 20.75
CA GLU A 357 2.58 -8.96 21.94
C GLU A 357 4.07 -8.68 21.79
N GLU A 358 4.85 -9.68 21.35
CA GLU A 358 6.27 -9.51 21.08
C GLU A 358 6.51 -8.43 20.05
N TRP A 359 5.76 -8.45 18.92
CA TRP A 359 5.86 -7.42 17.88
C TRP A 359 5.65 -6.01 18.43
N ASN A 360 4.61 -5.79 19.21
CA ASN A 360 4.31 -4.50 19.80
C ASN A 360 5.42 -4.02 20.75
N ASN A 361 6.10 -4.94 21.43
CA ASN A 361 7.19 -4.67 22.36
C ASN A 361 8.60 -4.66 21.73
N THR A 362 8.72 -4.94 20.42
CA THR A 362 10.01 -4.77 19.72
C THR A 362 10.30 -3.31 19.41
N LEU A 363 11.58 -2.96 19.27
CA LEU A 363 12.02 -1.62 18.92
C LEU A 363 11.38 -1.16 17.61
N HIS A 364 10.94 0.09 17.59
CA HIS A 364 10.40 0.70 16.37
C HIS A 364 11.49 0.76 15.29
N PRO A 365 11.23 0.39 14.00
CA PRO A 365 12.28 0.31 12.97
C PRO A 365 12.97 1.64 12.68
N ASN A 366 12.31 2.77 12.91
CA ASN A 366 12.90 4.10 12.74
C ASN A 366 13.50 4.61 14.06
N GLN A 367 14.64 4.03 14.46
CA GLN A 367 15.36 4.44 15.66
C GLN A 367 16.00 5.82 15.56
N LYS A 368 16.13 6.40 14.35
CA LYS A 368 16.56 7.80 14.20
C LYS A 368 15.48 8.75 14.68
N LYS A 369 14.21 8.43 14.46
CA LYS A 369 13.08 9.25 14.89
C LYS A 369 12.59 8.92 16.30
N TYR A 370 12.74 7.67 16.73
CA TYR A 370 12.23 7.13 17.99
C TYR A 370 13.31 6.34 18.73
N PRO A 371 14.39 7.00 19.21
CA PRO A 371 15.54 6.32 19.81
C PRO A 371 15.15 5.58 21.09
N GLY A 372 15.44 4.27 21.16
CA GLY A 372 15.16 3.42 22.30
C GLY A 372 13.69 3.07 22.55
N MET A 373 12.77 3.56 21.73
CA MET A 373 11.34 3.30 21.91
C MET A 373 10.90 2.04 21.19
N THR A 374 10.06 1.26 21.85
CA THR A 374 9.31 0.16 21.24
C THR A 374 8.17 0.70 20.36
N ARG A 375 7.54 -0.18 19.58
CA ARG A 375 6.32 0.20 18.84
C ARG A 375 5.21 0.67 19.78
N TRP A 376 5.06 -0.01 20.90
CA TRP A 376 4.09 0.36 21.92
C TRP A 376 4.37 1.71 22.56
N ASP A 377 5.65 1.97 22.89
CA ASP A 377 6.07 3.28 23.44
C ASP A 377 5.74 4.42 22.46
N VAL A 378 5.97 4.19 21.15
CA VAL A 378 5.64 5.18 20.12
C VAL A 378 4.14 5.37 20.03
N LEU A 379 3.34 4.27 20.08
CA LEU A 379 1.89 4.35 20.07
C LEU A 379 1.40 5.28 21.18
N VAL A 380 1.78 5.00 22.42
CA VAL A 380 1.32 5.74 23.60
C VAL A 380 1.84 7.19 23.62
N ALA A 381 3.13 7.39 23.33
CA ALA A 381 3.75 8.72 23.42
C ALA A 381 3.33 9.67 22.28
N LYS A 382 2.81 9.15 21.18
CA LYS A 382 2.48 9.95 19.99
C LYS A 382 1.00 9.94 19.63
N ILE A 383 0.12 9.65 20.58
CA ILE A 383 -1.33 9.72 20.36
C ILE A 383 -1.69 11.09 19.75
N ASN A 384 -2.52 11.07 18.73
CA ASN A 384 -3.02 12.29 18.09
C ASN A 384 -3.91 13.06 19.09
N PRO A 385 -3.58 14.32 19.42
CA PRO A 385 -4.33 15.10 20.40
C PRO A 385 -5.69 15.59 19.89
N THR A 386 -6.00 15.42 18.61
CA THR A 386 -7.23 15.94 17.96
C THR A 386 -8.25 14.84 17.67
N LEU A 387 -8.10 13.65 18.27
CA LEU A 387 -9.05 12.56 18.09
C LEU A 387 -10.40 12.87 18.70
N ARG A 388 -11.47 12.45 18.02
CA ARG A 388 -12.82 12.54 18.57
C ARG A 388 -12.98 11.55 19.73
N PRO A 389 -13.73 11.88 20.78
CA PRO A 389 -14.06 10.94 21.83
C PRO A 389 -14.73 9.68 21.28
N LEU A 390 -14.55 8.55 21.98
CA LEU A 390 -15.20 7.29 21.61
C LEU A 390 -16.71 7.42 21.77
N ASP A 391 -17.45 7.20 20.70
CA ASP A 391 -18.92 7.20 20.68
C ASP A 391 -19.46 5.76 20.59
N LYS A 392 -19.75 5.19 21.75
CA LYS A 392 -20.29 3.83 21.86
C LYS A 392 -21.69 3.69 21.26
N LEU A 393 -22.49 4.76 21.26
CA LEU A 393 -23.82 4.75 20.68
C LEU A 393 -23.74 4.48 19.17
N THR A 394 -22.91 5.24 18.47
CA THR A 394 -22.67 5.05 17.03
C THR A 394 -22.00 3.70 16.76
N LEU A 395 -20.97 3.32 17.52
CA LEU A 395 -20.27 2.05 17.31
C LEU A 395 -21.19 0.83 17.52
N SER A 396 -22.06 0.84 18.56
CA SER A 396 -22.98 -0.27 18.82
C SER A 396 -23.93 -0.52 17.65
N ARG A 397 -24.31 0.51 16.92
CA ARG A 397 -25.20 0.39 15.76
C ARG A 397 -24.52 -0.27 14.55
N TYR A 398 -23.21 -0.10 14.37
CA TYR A 398 -22.47 -0.59 13.22
C TYR A 398 -21.77 -1.93 13.48
N ILE A 399 -21.11 -2.06 14.62
CA ILE A 399 -20.29 -3.23 14.97
C ILE A 399 -20.81 -3.96 16.21
N GLY A 400 -21.92 -3.50 16.78
CA GLY A 400 -22.56 -4.14 17.93
C GLY A 400 -23.41 -5.35 17.55
N GLU A 401 -23.90 -6.00 18.57
CA GLU A 401 -24.94 -7.04 18.46
C GLU A 401 -26.30 -6.37 18.44
N LYS A 402 -27.22 -6.98 17.68
CA LYS A 402 -28.61 -6.52 17.56
C LYS A 402 -29.56 -7.56 18.14
N VAL A 403 -30.45 -7.14 19.06
CA VAL A 403 -31.47 -7.98 19.65
C VAL A 403 -32.82 -7.28 19.58
N ASP A 404 -33.80 -7.90 18.94
CA ASP A 404 -35.16 -7.43 18.95
C ASP A 404 -35.85 -7.93 20.23
N THR A 405 -36.39 -7.01 21.01
CA THR A 405 -36.99 -7.28 22.35
C THR A 405 -38.22 -6.40 22.56
N SER A 406 -38.75 -6.41 23.75
CA SER A 406 -39.88 -5.56 24.12
C SER A 406 -39.74 -5.06 25.56
N ILE A 407 -40.20 -3.83 25.80
CA ILE A 407 -40.25 -3.27 27.14
C ILE A 407 -41.37 -3.94 27.96
N ARG A 408 -40.99 -4.51 29.08
CA ARG A 408 -41.91 -5.18 30.02
C ARG A 408 -42.64 -4.16 30.89
N ARG A 409 -43.68 -4.62 31.63
CA ARG A 409 -44.50 -3.75 32.51
C ARG A 409 -43.71 -3.10 33.62
N ASN A 410 -42.66 -3.75 34.08
CA ASN A 410 -41.75 -3.26 35.16
C ASN A 410 -40.63 -2.35 34.62
N SER A 411 -40.78 -1.74 33.45
CA SER A 411 -39.79 -0.87 32.82
C SER A 411 -38.43 -1.54 32.61
N THR A 412 -38.43 -2.84 32.32
CA THR A 412 -37.24 -3.60 31.98
C THR A 412 -37.30 -4.12 30.54
N VAL A 413 -36.11 -4.34 29.98
CA VAL A 413 -35.91 -5.08 28.72
C VAL A 413 -34.96 -6.26 28.98
N ARG A 414 -35.15 -7.35 28.24
CA ARG A 414 -34.24 -8.51 28.31
C ARG A 414 -33.33 -8.51 27.09
N VAL A 415 -32.02 -8.45 27.33
CA VAL A 415 -30.99 -8.45 26.29
C VAL A 415 -29.88 -9.41 26.69
N ALA A 416 -29.48 -10.32 25.81
CA ALA A 416 -28.44 -11.32 26.03
C ALA A 416 -28.58 -12.08 27.38
N ASN A 417 -29.80 -12.55 27.68
CA ASN A 417 -30.15 -13.26 28.88
C ASN A 417 -30.05 -12.46 30.20
N ALA A 418 -29.80 -11.16 30.16
CA ALA A 418 -29.82 -10.25 31.31
C ALA A 418 -31.01 -9.29 31.21
N ASP A 419 -31.52 -8.84 32.37
CA ASP A 419 -32.54 -7.82 32.43
C ASP A 419 -31.89 -6.43 32.66
N TRP A 420 -32.42 -5.43 31.98
CA TRP A 420 -31.92 -4.06 31.99
C TRP A 420 -33.04 -3.08 32.29
N TRP A 421 -32.79 -2.08 33.14
CA TRP A 421 -33.74 -1.02 33.44
C TRP A 421 -33.66 0.12 32.44
N LEU A 422 -34.80 0.68 32.09
CA LEU A 422 -34.90 1.96 31.46
C LEU A 422 -34.31 3.06 32.36
N SER A 423 -33.77 4.15 31.78
CA SER A 423 -33.24 5.26 32.55
C SER A 423 -34.30 5.99 33.36
N GLY A 424 -35.54 6.02 32.88
CA GLY A 424 -36.69 6.63 33.56
C GLY A 424 -38.02 6.33 32.87
N PRO A 425 -39.13 6.75 33.47
CA PRO A 425 -40.48 6.53 32.92
C PRO A 425 -40.72 7.35 31.64
N GLU A 426 -39.98 8.43 31.41
CA GLU A 426 -40.08 9.32 30.23
C GLU A 426 -39.80 8.58 28.92
N VAL A 427 -39.05 7.48 28.99
CA VAL A 427 -38.77 6.63 27.81
C VAL A 427 -40.05 5.99 27.29
N LEU A 428 -41.00 5.65 28.20
CA LEU A 428 -42.28 5.05 27.82
C LEU A 428 -43.17 6.04 27.02
N GLU A 429 -43.06 7.33 27.32
CA GLU A 429 -43.78 8.38 26.60
C GLU A 429 -43.30 8.60 25.18
N GLN A 430 -42.06 8.19 24.89
CA GLN A 430 -41.44 8.32 23.58
C GLN A 430 -41.80 7.16 22.65
N LEU A 431 -42.43 6.11 23.16
CA LEU A 431 -42.82 4.94 22.37
C LEU A 431 -44.01 5.25 21.46
N GLU A 432 -44.08 4.55 20.36
CA GLU A 432 -45.29 4.55 19.54
C GLU A 432 -46.49 4.04 20.37
N PRO A 433 -47.69 4.57 20.16
CA PRO A 433 -48.89 4.14 20.86
C PRO A 433 -49.12 2.63 20.72
N ASN A 434 -49.30 1.95 21.84
CA ASN A 434 -49.56 0.50 21.93
C ASN A 434 -48.44 -0.39 21.39
N ASN A 435 -47.25 0.15 21.13
CA ASN A 435 -46.10 -0.60 20.63
C ASN A 435 -44.96 -0.55 21.65
N ARG A 436 -44.67 -1.69 22.30
CA ARG A 436 -43.54 -1.84 23.22
C ARG A 436 -42.35 -2.57 22.63
N LYS A 437 -42.41 -2.93 21.34
CA LYS A 437 -41.29 -3.57 20.63
C LYS A 437 -40.16 -2.56 20.39
N VAL A 438 -38.96 -2.94 20.74
CA VAL A 438 -37.75 -2.16 20.60
C VAL A 438 -36.60 -3.03 20.12
N THR A 439 -35.62 -2.41 19.49
CA THR A 439 -34.37 -3.05 19.12
C THR A 439 -33.26 -2.57 20.04
N ALA A 440 -32.56 -3.49 20.65
CA ALA A 440 -31.39 -3.22 21.48
C ALA A 440 -30.12 -3.41 20.63
N TYR A 441 -29.20 -2.45 20.71
CA TYR A 441 -27.85 -2.57 20.19
C TYR A 441 -26.86 -2.50 21.35
N TYR A 442 -25.84 -3.37 21.35
CA TYR A 442 -24.80 -3.34 22.38
C TYR A 442 -23.44 -3.78 21.82
N LEU A 443 -22.38 -3.29 22.44
CA LEU A 443 -21.01 -3.78 22.17
C LEU A 443 -20.74 -4.95 23.14
N PRO A 444 -20.38 -6.14 22.63
CA PRO A 444 -20.00 -7.26 23.47
C PRO A 444 -18.58 -7.03 24.04
N ASP A 445 -18.36 -7.45 25.29
CA ASP A 445 -17.03 -7.58 25.89
C ASP A 445 -16.26 -8.80 25.29
N GLU A 446 -15.12 -9.14 25.89
CA GLU A 446 -14.31 -10.29 25.47
C GLU A 446 -15.02 -11.64 25.68
N GLU A 447 -15.99 -11.70 26.61
CA GLU A 447 -16.80 -12.88 26.91
C GLU A 447 -18.14 -12.91 26.14
N GLY A 448 -18.39 -11.91 25.30
CA GLY A 448 -19.65 -11.77 24.56
C GLY A 448 -20.79 -11.16 25.35
N LYS A 449 -20.54 -10.67 26.58
CA LYS A 449 -21.55 -10.03 27.41
C LYS A 449 -21.77 -8.57 27.00
N PRO A 450 -23.03 -8.07 27.13
CA PRO A 450 -23.31 -6.66 26.82
C PRO A 450 -22.72 -5.74 27.89
N THR A 451 -21.98 -4.70 27.45
CA THR A 451 -21.43 -3.66 28.32
C THR A 451 -22.31 -2.44 28.42
N ASP A 452 -22.63 -1.85 27.26
CA ASP A 452 -23.52 -0.70 27.09
C ASP A 452 -24.65 -1.10 26.16
N VAL A 453 -25.89 -0.96 26.59
CA VAL A 453 -27.07 -1.34 25.79
C VAL A 453 -27.88 -0.09 25.45
N PHE A 454 -28.16 0.09 24.18
CA PHE A 454 -28.88 1.23 23.60
C PHE A 454 -30.15 0.74 22.94
N LEU A 455 -31.28 1.38 23.26
CA LEU A 455 -32.60 1.02 22.73
C LEU A 455 -32.98 1.96 21.57
N TYR A 456 -33.60 1.33 20.58
CA TYR A 456 -34.15 2.02 19.41
C TYR A 456 -35.58 1.54 19.12
N GLN A 457 -36.37 2.42 18.58
CA GLN A 457 -37.65 2.06 17.94
C GLN A 457 -37.74 2.76 16.58
N ASN A 458 -37.94 2.00 15.51
CA ASN A 458 -37.98 2.51 14.13
C ASN A 458 -36.78 3.43 13.79
N ASP A 459 -35.56 2.95 14.07
CA ASP A 459 -34.29 3.68 13.90
C ASP A 459 -34.12 4.97 14.73
N ARG A 460 -35.09 5.29 15.57
CA ARG A 460 -34.98 6.39 16.51
C ARG A 460 -34.38 5.91 17.82
N TYR A 461 -33.30 6.56 18.27
CA TYR A 461 -32.73 6.34 19.59
C TYR A 461 -33.75 6.69 20.70
N LEU A 462 -33.88 5.80 21.68
CA LEU A 462 -34.76 6.00 22.82
C LEU A 462 -33.98 6.19 24.13
N ASP A 463 -33.09 5.25 24.46
CA ASP A 463 -32.50 5.20 25.79
C ASP A 463 -31.18 4.42 25.84
N LYS A 464 -30.32 4.74 26.80
CA LYS A 464 -29.22 3.90 27.27
C LYS A 464 -29.65 3.24 28.57
N VAL A 465 -29.95 1.95 28.52
CA VAL A 465 -30.44 1.18 29.67
C VAL A 465 -29.33 0.79 30.64
N ARG A 466 -29.69 0.54 31.89
CA ARG A 466 -28.78 0.15 32.98
C ARG A 466 -28.99 -1.31 33.36
N PRO A 467 -27.94 -2.05 33.74
CA PRO A 467 -28.08 -3.44 34.18
C PRO A 467 -28.92 -3.50 35.44
N VAL A 468 -29.79 -4.50 35.51
CA VAL A 468 -30.52 -4.80 36.73
C VAL A 468 -29.56 -5.46 37.71
N VAL A 469 -29.25 -4.77 38.79
CA VAL A 469 -28.46 -5.34 39.89
C VAL A 469 -29.35 -6.22 40.76
N THR A 470 -28.84 -7.34 41.19
CA THR A 470 -29.54 -8.25 42.10
C THR A 470 -28.86 -8.24 43.47
N TYR A 471 -29.61 -8.44 44.50
CA TYR A 471 -29.08 -8.54 45.84
C TYR A 471 -29.54 -9.85 46.49
N ASN A 472 -28.76 -10.35 47.47
CA ASN A 472 -29.13 -11.55 48.21
C ASN A 472 -30.34 -11.28 49.11
N ARG A 473 -31.41 -12.08 48.96
CA ARG A 473 -32.61 -11.97 49.76
C ARG A 473 -32.37 -12.33 51.23
N VAL A 474 -31.38 -13.18 51.51
CA VAL A 474 -31.07 -13.65 52.85
C VAL A 474 -30.22 -12.61 53.58
N MET A 475 -30.81 -11.83 54.46
CA MET A 475 -30.15 -10.71 55.15
C MET A 475 -28.85 -11.11 55.87
N ALA A 476 -28.80 -12.32 56.45
CA ALA A 476 -27.61 -12.81 57.15
C ALA A 476 -26.38 -13.07 56.22
N GLU A 477 -26.62 -13.20 54.92
CA GLU A 477 -25.60 -13.48 53.90
C GLU A 477 -25.31 -12.28 53.01
N GLN A 478 -25.98 -11.14 53.25
CA GLN A 478 -25.80 -9.94 52.46
C GLN A 478 -24.40 -9.33 52.64
N THR A 479 -23.75 -9.07 51.51
CA THR A 479 -22.52 -8.31 51.44
C THR A 479 -22.80 -6.80 51.38
N GLU A 480 -21.77 -5.97 51.46
CA GLU A 480 -21.90 -4.53 51.24
C GLU A 480 -22.41 -4.19 49.84
N GLU A 481 -22.00 -4.98 48.83
CA GLU A 481 -22.48 -4.87 47.46
C GLU A 481 -23.99 -5.14 47.36
N ASP A 482 -24.50 -6.14 48.08
CA ASP A 482 -25.94 -6.43 48.15
C ASP A 482 -26.72 -5.26 48.75
N ARG A 483 -26.18 -4.59 49.77
CA ARG A 483 -26.81 -3.40 50.39
C ARG A 483 -26.85 -2.21 49.43
N VAL A 484 -25.77 -1.99 48.66
CA VAL A 484 -25.73 -0.97 47.60
C VAL A 484 -26.76 -1.29 46.53
N ALA A 485 -26.81 -2.54 46.06
CA ALA A 485 -27.79 -3.01 45.07
C ALA A 485 -29.23 -2.86 45.55
N TYR A 486 -29.51 -3.18 46.81
CA TYR A 486 -30.82 -2.96 47.43
C TYR A 486 -31.19 -1.46 47.44
N THR A 487 -30.23 -0.61 47.80
CA THR A 487 -30.46 0.84 47.88
C THR A 487 -30.71 1.43 46.48
N GLU A 488 -29.99 0.95 45.46
CA GLU A 488 -30.19 1.37 44.08
C GLU A 488 -31.55 0.94 43.54
N GLN A 489 -31.99 -0.30 43.84
CA GLN A 489 -33.31 -0.77 43.42
C GLN A 489 -34.47 0.04 44.07
N ASN A 490 -34.27 0.59 45.25
CA ASN A 490 -35.27 1.42 45.90
C ASN A 490 -35.27 2.90 45.47
N LYS A 491 -34.30 3.31 44.64
CA LYS A 491 -34.26 4.66 44.06
C LYS A 491 -34.98 4.75 42.72
N VAL A 492 -35.36 3.64 42.14
CA VAL A 492 -36.15 3.53 40.90
C VAL A 492 -37.62 3.40 41.28
#